data_68e7e78446c7c0532ed24755d322384d
#
_entry.id   68e7e78446c7c0532ed24755d322384d
#
_cell.length_a   1.000
_cell.length_b   1.000
_cell.length_c   1.000
_cell.angle_alpha   90.00
_cell.angle_beta   90.00
_cell.angle_gamma   90.00
#
_symmetry.space_group_name_H-M   'P 1'
#
loop_
_entity.id
_entity.type
_entity.pdbx_description
1 polymer ?
#
loop_
_entity_poly.entity_id
_entity_poly.type
_entity_poly.pdbx_seq_one_letter_code
_entity_poly.pdbx_strand_id
1 'polypeptide(L)'
;MIKHWLKFLKSRKCFDKGRSAVAKSGKKGALRETHPVDLGGLVLRGVLDKIENLPDEAIDDIIVGCAQQEIGQTFNIGRLVAQRAGLPDSVGGISCNRFCSS
;
A
#
# COMPACT_ATOMS: atom_id res chain seq x y z
N MET A 1 -5.47 -10.64 -4.98
CA MET A 1 -4.18 -10.52 -4.24
C MET A 1 -3.62 -9.14 -4.48
N ILE A 2 -3.36 -8.40 -3.44
CA ILE A 2 -2.77 -7.07 -3.51
C ILE A 2 -1.27 -7.23 -3.36
N LYS A 3 -0.50 -6.85 -4.40
CA LYS A 3 0.95 -6.72 -4.31
C LYS A 3 1.27 -5.25 -4.12
N HIS A 4 1.92 -4.91 -3.02
CA HIS A 4 2.32 -3.55 -2.73
C HIS A 4 3.76 -3.32 -3.17
N TRP A 5 3.92 -2.50 -4.19
CA TRP A 5 5.22 -1.99 -4.62
C TRP A 5 5.31 -0.52 -4.25
N LEU A 6 6.22 -0.20 -3.36
CA LEU A 6 6.51 1.16 -2.97
C LEU A 6 7.77 1.63 -3.72
N LYS A 7 7.62 2.66 -4.54
CA LYS A 7 8.76 3.30 -5.21
C LYS A 7 8.93 4.70 -4.64
N PHE A 8 10.06 4.94 -4.01
CA PHE A 8 10.44 6.24 -3.49
C PHE A 8 11.31 6.95 -4.53
N LEU A 9 10.84 8.10 -5.06
CA LEU A 9 11.46 8.78 -6.20
C LEU A 9 12.58 9.74 -5.84
N LYS A 10 12.67 10.21 -4.58
CA LYS A 10 13.63 11.25 -4.18
C LYS A 10 14.88 10.79 -3.47
N SER A 11 14.95 9.58 -2.97
CA SER A 11 16.13 9.08 -2.29
C SER A 11 16.75 7.93 -3.03
N ARG A 12 17.84 8.16 -3.70
CA ARG A 12 18.63 7.12 -4.40
C ARG A 12 19.18 6.04 -3.45
N LYS A 13 18.99 6.18 -2.14
CA LYS A 13 19.57 5.31 -1.12
C LYS A 13 18.56 4.64 -0.20
N CYS A 14 17.28 4.97 -0.29
CA CYS A 14 16.24 4.35 0.54
C CYS A 14 15.63 3.15 -0.19
N PHE A 15 16.10 1.98 0.16
CA PHE A 15 15.54 0.72 -0.33
C PHE A 15 15.12 -0.11 0.88
N ASP A 16 13.83 -0.19 1.12
CA ASP A 16 13.31 -1.06 2.17
C ASP A 16 12.06 -1.80 1.69
N LYS A 17 11.76 -2.88 2.36
CA LYS A 17 10.63 -3.73 2.03
C LYS A 17 9.92 -4.20 3.28
N GLY A 18 8.63 -4.39 3.16
CA GLY A 18 7.79 -4.94 4.21
C GLY A 18 6.74 -5.87 3.63
N ARG A 19 6.21 -6.72 4.48
CA ARG A 19 5.23 -7.72 4.12
C ARG A 19 4.29 -7.94 5.29
N SER A 20 2.98 -8.03 5.02
CA SER A 20 2.03 -8.52 6.01
C SER A 20 2.01 -10.05 6.05
N ALA A 21 1.46 -10.61 7.11
CA ALA A 21 1.11 -12.00 7.14
C ALA A 21 0.08 -12.31 6.03
N VAL A 22 0.19 -13.47 5.42
CA VAL A 22 -0.77 -13.98 4.44
C VAL A 22 -1.70 -14.97 5.15
N ALA A 23 -3.00 -14.76 5.02
CA ALA A 23 -4.00 -15.65 5.60
C ALA A 23 -5.16 -15.87 4.64
N LYS A 24 -5.89 -16.97 4.86
CA LYS A 24 -7.08 -17.28 4.08
C LYS A 24 -8.19 -16.26 4.36
N SER A 25 -8.95 -15.91 3.35
CA SER A 25 -10.12 -15.02 3.44
C SER A 25 -11.44 -15.75 3.67
N GLY A 26 -11.44 -17.08 3.72
CA GLY A 26 -12.64 -17.90 3.94
C GLY A 26 -13.21 -17.73 5.35
N LYS A 27 -14.33 -18.45 5.65
CA LYS A 27 -15.08 -18.32 6.92
C LYS A 27 -14.23 -18.40 8.19
N LYS A 28 -13.10 -19.05 8.16
CA LYS A 28 -12.16 -19.19 9.28
C LYS A 28 -10.82 -18.45 9.04
N GLY A 29 -10.75 -17.60 8.03
CA GLY A 29 -9.53 -16.88 7.68
C GLY A 29 -9.25 -15.71 8.64
N ALA A 30 -7.99 -15.55 9.05
CA ALA A 30 -7.59 -14.48 9.97
C ALA A 30 -7.77 -13.07 9.39
N LEU A 31 -7.72 -12.91 8.06
CA LEU A 31 -7.88 -11.63 7.37
C LEU A 31 -9.29 -11.43 6.78
N ARG A 32 -10.25 -12.26 7.15
CA ARG A 32 -11.62 -12.19 6.61
C ARG A 32 -12.27 -10.82 6.80
N GLU A 33 -12.14 -10.26 7.98
CA GLU A 33 -12.76 -8.97 8.36
C GLU A 33 -11.84 -7.77 8.09
N THR A 34 -10.66 -7.99 7.52
CA THR A 34 -9.70 -6.92 7.25
C THR A 34 -9.99 -6.28 5.90
N HIS A 35 -10.29 -4.99 5.91
CA HIS A 35 -10.48 -4.23 4.69
C HIS A 35 -9.14 -4.07 3.95
N PRO A 36 -9.10 -4.24 2.61
CA PRO A 36 -7.85 -4.13 1.85
C PRO A 36 -7.11 -2.80 2.02
N VAL A 37 -7.84 -1.70 2.15
CA VAL A 37 -7.25 -0.37 2.38
C VAL A 37 -6.55 -0.30 3.75
N ASP A 38 -7.15 -0.88 4.78
CA ASP A 38 -6.54 -0.94 6.12
C ASP A 38 -5.28 -1.80 6.11
N LEU A 39 -5.31 -2.94 5.44
CA LEU A 39 -4.14 -3.80 5.29
C LEU A 39 -3.01 -3.09 4.54
N GLY A 40 -3.33 -2.44 3.43
CA GLY A 40 -2.37 -1.67 2.65
C GLY A 40 -1.77 -0.51 3.44
N GLY A 41 -2.58 0.23 4.18
CA GLY A 41 -2.13 1.32 5.03
C GLY A 41 -1.20 0.85 6.15
N LEU A 42 -1.51 -0.29 6.76
CA LEU A 42 -0.68 -0.91 7.79
C LEU A 42 0.71 -1.30 7.24
N VAL A 43 0.76 -1.96 6.08
CA VAL A 43 2.02 -2.36 5.44
C VAL A 43 2.83 -1.14 5.04
N LEU A 44 2.19 -0.14 4.44
CA LEU A 44 2.85 1.11 4.05
C LEU A 44 3.46 1.83 5.26
N ARG A 45 2.69 1.98 6.33
CA ARG A 45 3.17 2.63 7.56
C ARG A 45 4.34 1.85 8.18
N GLY A 46 4.25 0.53 8.19
CA GLY A 46 5.32 -0.33 8.70
C GLY A 46 6.63 -0.20 7.92
N VAL A 47 6.56 -0.06 6.60
CA VAL A 47 7.75 0.17 5.75
C VAL A 47 8.33 1.56 6.00
N LEU A 48 7.49 2.59 6.07
CA LEU A 48 7.94 3.96 6.30
C LEU A 48 8.60 4.13 7.66
N ASP A 49 8.10 3.46 8.69
CA ASP A 49 8.66 3.51 10.04
C ASP A 49 10.04 2.83 10.14
N LYS A 50 10.39 1.95 9.20
CA LYS A 50 11.73 1.36 9.11
C LYS A 50 12.78 2.30 8.54
N ILE A 51 12.37 3.32 7.83
CA ILE A 51 13.27 4.27 7.16
C ILE A 51 13.50 5.44 8.11
N GLU A 52 14.74 5.57 8.61
CA GLU A 52 15.12 6.67 9.48
C GLU A 52 15.20 7.99 8.69
N ASN A 53 14.78 9.07 9.33
CA ASN A 53 14.90 10.44 8.80
C ASN A 53 14.16 10.68 7.48
N LEU A 54 13.13 9.89 7.17
CA LEU A 54 12.25 10.15 6.03
C LEU A 54 10.98 10.85 6.51
N PRO A 55 10.83 12.17 6.27
CA PRO A 55 9.55 12.83 6.55
C PRO A 55 8.49 12.40 5.55
N ASP A 56 7.24 12.34 6.00
CA ASP A 56 6.12 11.94 5.14
C ASP A 56 5.96 12.87 3.92
N GLU A 57 6.33 14.13 4.07
CA GLU A 57 6.29 15.14 3.00
C GLU A 57 7.32 14.89 1.88
N ALA A 58 8.34 14.07 2.14
CA ALA A 58 9.33 13.70 1.12
C ALA A 58 8.83 12.64 0.13
N ILE A 59 7.66 12.06 0.40
CA ILE A 59 7.02 11.08 -0.48
C ILE A 59 6.26 11.83 -1.57
N ASP A 60 6.56 11.56 -2.83
CA ASP A 60 5.90 12.21 -3.95
C ASP A 60 4.66 11.44 -4.41
N ASP A 61 4.73 10.11 -4.44
CA ASP A 61 3.64 9.29 -4.97
C ASP A 61 3.65 7.87 -4.39
N ILE A 62 2.48 7.25 -4.39
CA ILE A 62 2.27 5.86 -4.01
C ILE A 62 1.70 5.10 -5.20
N ILE A 63 2.34 4.00 -5.57
CA ILE A 63 1.90 3.15 -6.67
C ILE A 63 1.49 1.79 -6.10
N VAL A 64 0.21 1.44 -6.24
CA VAL A 64 -0.33 0.18 -5.75
C VAL A 64 -0.77 -0.69 -6.93
N GLY A 65 -0.23 -1.90 -6.99
CA GLY A 65 -0.68 -2.92 -7.94
C GLY A 65 -1.92 -3.64 -7.41
N CYS A 66 -2.99 -3.67 -8.20
CA CYS A 66 -4.22 -4.36 -7.85
C CYS A 66 -4.81 -5.02 -9.10
N ALA A 67 -4.86 -6.36 -9.10
CA ALA A 67 -5.35 -7.12 -10.25
C ALA A 67 -6.88 -7.11 -10.38
N GLN A 68 -7.59 -7.03 -9.24
CA GLN A 68 -9.05 -7.00 -9.19
C GLN A 68 -9.50 -5.78 -8.37
N GLN A 69 -9.89 -4.73 -9.07
CA GLN A 69 -10.32 -3.48 -8.44
C GLN A 69 -11.83 -3.52 -8.17
N GLU A 70 -12.24 -4.46 -7.33
CA GLU A 70 -13.64 -4.70 -7.01
C GLU A 70 -13.90 -4.60 -5.50
N ILE A 71 -15.14 -4.34 -5.12
CA ILE A 71 -15.61 -4.28 -3.73
C ILE A 71 -14.72 -3.34 -2.89
N GLY A 72 -13.98 -3.87 -1.94
CA GLY A 72 -13.09 -3.09 -1.04
C GLY A 72 -11.84 -2.53 -1.72
N GLN A 73 -11.58 -2.90 -2.97
CA GLN A 73 -10.44 -2.45 -3.76
C GLN A 73 -10.87 -1.55 -4.94
N THR A 74 -12.08 -1.01 -4.87
CA THR A 74 -12.63 -0.11 -5.89
C THR A 74 -11.99 1.28 -5.83
N PHE A 75 -12.27 2.06 -6.86
CA PHE A 75 -11.73 3.41 -7.04
C PHE A 75 -10.19 3.41 -7.15
N ASN A 76 -9.56 4.47 -6.71
CA ASN A 76 -8.10 4.55 -6.68
C ASN A 76 -7.57 4.04 -5.33
N ILE A 77 -7.38 2.73 -5.22
CA ILE A 77 -6.87 2.13 -3.99
C ILE A 77 -5.51 2.69 -3.57
N GLY A 78 -4.66 3.09 -4.51
CA GLY A 78 -3.37 3.71 -4.20
C GLY A 78 -3.55 4.98 -3.38
N ARG A 79 -4.49 5.84 -3.75
CA ARG A 79 -4.80 7.06 -3.00
C ARG A 79 -5.42 6.76 -1.64
N LEU A 80 -6.33 5.81 -1.58
CA LEU A 80 -6.97 5.40 -0.32
C LEU A 80 -5.96 4.82 0.67
N VAL A 81 -5.03 4.01 0.21
CA VAL A 81 -3.96 3.46 1.03
C VAL A 81 -3.05 4.57 1.57
N ALA A 82 -2.69 5.54 0.72
CA ALA A 82 -1.90 6.70 1.14
C ALA A 82 -2.58 7.47 2.27
N GLN A 83 -3.86 7.78 2.12
CA GLN A 83 -4.64 8.48 3.14
C GLN A 83 -4.80 7.67 4.42
N ARG A 84 -5.06 6.36 4.30
CA ARG A 84 -5.22 5.47 5.46
C ARG A 84 -3.92 5.31 6.25
N ALA A 85 -2.78 5.40 5.59
CA ALA A 85 -1.47 5.39 6.26
C ALA A 85 -1.14 6.71 6.98
N GLY A 86 -1.99 7.71 6.85
CA GLY A 86 -1.79 9.02 7.48
C GLY A 86 -0.82 9.93 6.75
N LEU A 87 -0.61 9.71 5.46
CA LEU A 87 0.26 10.56 4.65
C LEU A 87 -0.40 11.93 4.35
N PRO A 88 0.41 13.00 4.13
CA PRO A 88 -0.12 14.31 3.78
C PRO A 88 -0.93 14.29 2.48
N ASP A 89 -1.84 15.24 2.32
CA ASP A 89 -2.65 15.37 1.11
C ASP A 89 -1.84 15.68 -0.16
N SER A 90 -0.61 16.14 0.01
CA SER A 90 0.33 16.38 -1.10
C SER A 90 0.85 15.09 -1.75
N VAL A 91 0.72 13.94 -1.07
CA VAL A 91 1.15 12.66 -1.60
C VAL A 91 0.10 12.12 -2.57
N GLY A 92 0.48 11.94 -3.82
CA GLY A 92 -0.37 11.33 -4.83
C GLY A 92 -0.53 9.83 -4.62
N GLY A 93 -1.48 9.22 -5.33
CA GLY A 93 -1.66 7.78 -5.32
C GLY A 93 -2.19 7.29 -6.65
N ILE A 94 -1.63 6.21 -7.14
CA ILE A 94 -2.01 5.59 -8.42
C ILE A 94 -2.25 4.10 -8.21
N SER A 95 -3.26 3.58 -8.88
CA SER A 95 -3.49 2.14 -8.96
C SER A 95 -3.10 1.65 -10.33
N CYS A 96 -2.33 0.59 -10.39
CA CYS A 96 -1.97 -0.04 -11.65
C CYS A 96 -2.48 -1.48 -11.70
N ASN A 97 -2.85 -1.92 -12.89
CA ASN A 97 -3.33 -3.27 -13.12
C ASN A 97 -2.61 -3.90 -14.30
N ARG A 98 -1.91 -4.99 -14.04
CA ARG A 98 -1.32 -5.88 -15.04
C ARG A 98 -1.68 -7.33 -14.70
N PHE A 99 -2.87 -7.54 -14.15
CA PHE A 99 -3.36 -8.83 -13.65
C PHE A 99 -2.34 -9.51 -12.72
N CYS A 100 -1.90 -10.72 -13.03
CA CYS A 100 -0.99 -11.44 -12.15
C CYS A 100 0.39 -10.79 -11.98
N SER A 101 0.76 -9.85 -12.82
CA SER A 101 2.03 -9.12 -12.73
C SER A 101 1.90 -7.71 -12.14
N SER A 102 0.69 -7.38 -11.64
CA SER A 102 0.49 -6.12 -10.93
C SER A 102 1.26 -6.13 -9.61
#